data_96be8e06c0f4ac4e95157d4042c144fb
#
_entry.id   96be8e06c0f4ac4e95157d4042c144fb
#
_cell.length_a   1.000
_cell.length_b   1.000
_cell.length_c   1.000
_cell.angle_alpha   90.00
_cell.angle_beta   90.00
_cell.angle_gamma   90.00
#
_symmetry.space_group_name_H-M   'P 1'
#
loop_
_entity.id
_entity.type
_entity.pdbx_description
1 polymer ?
#
loop_
_entity_poly.entity_id
_entity_poly.type
_entity_poly.pdbx_seq_one_letter_code
_entity_poly.pdbx_strand_id
1 'polypeptide(L)'
;MRQETEELLKKIIGFQREEITSCIIYKKLATIEKDPENRKILQRISEDESRHYATLRSYTHREVTSNRWEIFFYVWLVRLLGITFAVRRLELGEKETTSVYSQYPDMEHFAEMAQDEQHHEEKLIGMISEERLEYMGSVVL
;
A
#
# COMPACT_ATOMS: atom_id res chain seq x y z
N MET A 1 17.85 5.91 -25.92
CA MET A 1 16.88 6.99 -25.65
C MET A 1 15.44 6.52 -25.83
N ARG A 2 15.00 6.10 -27.01
CA ARG A 2 13.62 5.62 -27.23
C ARG A 2 13.29 4.35 -26.44
N GLN A 3 14.21 3.40 -26.37
CA GLN A 3 14.09 2.15 -25.63
C GLN A 3 14.03 2.39 -24.11
N GLU A 4 14.84 3.29 -23.59
CA GLU A 4 14.85 3.68 -22.17
C GLU A 4 13.53 4.35 -21.75
N THR A 5 12.94 5.16 -22.64
CA THR A 5 11.65 5.80 -22.41
C THR A 5 10.51 4.78 -22.38
N GLU A 6 10.54 3.75 -23.23
CA GLU A 6 9.55 2.68 -23.24
C GLU A 6 9.65 1.79 -21.99
N GLU A 7 10.87 1.48 -21.53
CA GLU A 7 11.10 0.73 -20.30
C GLU A 7 10.62 1.50 -19.06
N LEU A 8 10.93 2.79 -18.99
CA LEU A 8 10.46 3.64 -17.90
C LEU A 8 8.93 3.71 -17.87
N LEU A 9 8.29 3.88 -19.03
CA LEU A 9 6.84 3.88 -19.12
C LEU A 9 6.21 2.58 -18.62
N LYS A 10 6.77 1.43 -18.98
CA LYS A 10 6.32 0.12 -18.48
C LYS A 10 6.44 0.01 -16.96
N LYS A 11 7.52 0.50 -16.38
CA LYS A 11 7.72 0.52 -14.93
C LYS A 11 6.68 1.40 -14.24
N ILE A 12 6.42 2.59 -14.77
CA ILE A 12 5.42 3.49 -14.20
C ILE A 12 4.01 2.89 -14.30
N ILE A 13 3.67 2.21 -15.38
CA ILE A 13 2.40 1.48 -15.52
C ILE A 13 2.30 0.35 -14.48
N GLY A 14 3.39 -0.35 -14.22
CA GLY A 14 3.46 -1.36 -13.16
C GLY A 14 3.19 -0.76 -11.78
N PHE A 15 3.80 0.35 -11.43
CA PHE A 15 3.56 1.06 -10.18
C PHE A 15 2.12 1.57 -10.10
N GLN A 16 1.59 2.12 -11.18
CA GLN A 16 0.20 2.56 -11.25
C GLN A 16 -0.78 1.45 -10.92
N ARG A 17 -0.51 0.22 -11.41
CA ARG A 17 -1.31 -0.98 -11.05
C ARG A 17 -1.16 -1.35 -9.58
N GLU A 18 0.04 -1.28 -9.03
CA GLU A 18 0.28 -1.54 -7.62
C GLU A 18 -0.46 -0.55 -6.72
N GLU A 19 -0.43 0.74 -7.05
CA GLU A 19 -1.11 1.78 -6.30
C GLU A 19 -2.63 1.59 -6.27
N ILE A 20 -3.25 1.34 -7.43
CA ILE A 20 -4.70 1.11 -7.46
C ILE A 20 -5.09 -0.21 -6.78
N THR A 21 -4.27 -1.23 -6.88
CA THR A 21 -4.47 -2.51 -6.19
C THR A 21 -4.39 -2.33 -4.68
N SER A 22 -3.35 -1.68 -4.18
CA SER A 22 -3.18 -1.34 -2.75
C SER A 22 -4.32 -0.47 -2.24
N CYS A 23 -4.72 0.55 -2.99
CA CYS A 23 -5.86 1.40 -2.66
C CYS A 23 -7.12 0.57 -2.35
N ILE A 24 -7.46 -0.38 -3.23
CA ILE A 24 -8.64 -1.22 -3.06
C ILE A 24 -8.46 -2.19 -1.89
N ILE A 25 -7.28 -2.78 -1.73
CA ILE A 25 -6.98 -3.68 -0.61
C ILE A 25 -7.17 -2.95 0.72
N TYR A 26 -6.53 -1.80 0.93
CA TYR A 26 -6.64 -1.04 2.18
C TYR A 26 -8.07 -0.57 2.45
N LYS A 27 -8.81 -0.20 1.42
CA LYS A 27 -10.23 0.16 1.54
C LYS A 27 -11.05 -1.03 2.05
N LYS A 28 -10.82 -2.22 1.52
CA LYS A 28 -11.51 -3.45 1.97
C LYS A 28 -11.08 -3.85 3.38
N LEU A 29 -9.79 -3.75 3.71
CA LEU A 29 -9.30 -4.02 5.06
C LEU A 29 -9.92 -3.07 6.09
N ALA A 30 -10.10 -1.80 5.74
CA ALA A 30 -10.77 -0.83 6.59
C ALA A 30 -12.23 -1.22 6.91
N THR A 31 -12.93 -1.88 5.99
CA THR A 31 -14.29 -2.38 6.25
C THR A 31 -14.34 -3.58 7.19
N ILE A 32 -13.27 -4.36 7.26
CA ILE A 32 -13.15 -5.56 8.09
C ILE A 32 -12.64 -5.21 9.49
N GLU A 33 -11.79 -4.20 9.60
CA GLU A 33 -11.15 -3.78 10.86
C GLU A 33 -12.20 -3.26 11.85
N LYS A 34 -12.15 -3.78 13.09
CA LYS A 34 -13.11 -3.44 14.15
C LYS A 34 -12.67 -2.24 14.98
N ASP A 35 -11.36 -2.05 15.18
CA ASP A 35 -10.82 -0.90 15.90
C ASP A 35 -11.00 0.39 15.11
N PRO A 36 -11.70 1.42 15.66
CA PRO A 36 -11.96 2.66 14.92
C PRO A 36 -10.69 3.43 14.52
N GLU A 37 -9.66 3.41 15.36
CA GLU A 37 -8.40 4.11 15.06
C GLU A 37 -7.65 3.43 13.93
N ASN A 38 -7.54 2.10 13.98
CA ASN A 38 -6.93 1.31 12.92
C ASN A 38 -7.69 1.44 11.61
N ARG A 39 -9.02 1.50 11.67
CA ARG A 39 -9.86 1.74 10.50
C ARG A 39 -9.54 3.07 9.83
N LYS A 40 -9.39 4.14 10.60
CA LYS A 40 -9.02 5.47 10.08
C LYS A 40 -7.65 5.45 9.42
N ILE A 41 -6.69 4.74 10.01
CA ILE A 41 -5.34 4.58 9.44
C ILE A 41 -5.43 3.91 8.07
N LEU A 42 -6.13 2.79 7.97
CA LEU A 42 -6.30 2.06 6.71
C LEU A 42 -7.03 2.88 5.65
N GLN A 43 -8.06 3.63 6.03
CA GLN A 43 -8.77 4.53 5.13
C GLN A 43 -7.85 5.62 4.59
N ARG A 44 -7.04 6.22 5.45
CA ARG A 44 -6.09 7.27 5.05
C ARG A 44 -5.02 6.73 4.10
N ILE A 45 -4.48 5.55 4.36
CA ILE A 45 -3.54 4.90 3.45
C ILE A 45 -4.21 4.65 2.10
N SER A 46 -5.42 4.14 2.07
CA SER A 46 -6.18 3.94 0.82
C SER A 46 -6.33 5.23 0.02
N GLU A 47 -6.62 6.36 0.67
CA GLU A 47 -6.72 7.67 0.03
C GLU A 47 -5.38 8.12 -0.56
N ASP A 48 -4.28 7.91 0.16
CA ASP A 48 -2.93 8.23 -0.31
C ASP A 48 -2.58 7.41 -1.55
N GLU A 49 -2.85 6.10 -1.55
CA GLU A 49 -2.64 5.22 -2.69
C GLU A 49 -3.45 5.68 -3.92
N SER A 50 -4.68 6.15 -3.72
CA SER A 50 -5.49 6.73 -4.79
C SER A 50 -4.86 8.00 -5.39
N ARG A 51 -4.26 8.84 -4.56
CA ARG A 51 -3.53 10.03 -5.03
C ARG A 51 -2.25 9.65 -5.76
N HIS A 52 -1.51 8.66 -5.28
CA HIS A 52 -0.33 8.11 -5.97
C HIS A 52 -0.70 7.59 -7.36
N TYR A 53 -1.79 6.84 -7.46
CA TYR A 53 -2.32 6.39 -8.75
C TYR A 53 -2.60 7.56 -9.70
N ALA A 54 -3.28 8.61 -9.23
CA ALA A 54 -3.59 9.79 -10.04
C ALA A 54 -2.32 10.52 -10.50
N THR A 55 -1.32 10.61 -9.63
CA THR A 55 -0.01 11.18 -9.95
C THR A 55 0.69 10.40 -11.07
N LEU A 56 0.74 9.07 -10.94
CA LEU A 56 1.34 8.21 -11.96
C LEU A 56 0.56 8.26 -13.28
N ARG A 57 -0.77 8.33 -13.21
CA ARG A 57 -1.61 8.52 -14.40
C ARG A 57 -1.29 9.82 -15.15
N SER A 58 -0.90 10.88 -14.44
CA SER A 58 -0.47 12.12 -15.06
C SER A 58 0.78 11.97 -15.94
N TYR A 59 1.63 11.00 -15.64
CA TYR A 59 2.80 10.65 -16.45
C TYR A 59 2.47 9.70 -17.61
N THR A 60 1.62 8.71 -17.36
CA THR A 60 1.31 7.66 -18.35
C THR A 60 0.20 8.04 -19.31
N HIS A 61 -0.69 8.95 -18.91
CA HIS A 61 -1.94 9.28 -19.62
C HIS A 61 -2.81 8.07 -19.92
N ARG A 62 -2.76 7.04 -19.05
CA ARG A 62 -3.49 5.78 -19.21
C ARG A 62 -4.24 5.41 -17.94
N GLU A 63 -5.41 4.83 -18.12
CA GLU A 63 -6.11 4.11 -17.05
C GLU A 63 -5.52 2.70 -16.92
N VAL A 64 -5.26 2.28 -15.67
CA VAL A 64 -4.71 0.96 -15.37
C VAL A 64 -5.63 0.26 -14.37
N THR A 65 -6.00 -0.97 -14.68
CA THR A 65 -6.86 -1.78 -13.79
C THR A 65 -6.08 -2.43 -12.66
N SER A 66 -6.74 -2.65 -11.53
CA SER A 66 -6.17 -3.34 -10.38
C SER A 66 -5.93 -4.83 -10.66
N ASN A 67 -5.06 -5.45 -9.87
CA ASN A 67 -4.87 -6.90 -9.86
C ASN A 67 -5.94 -7.56 -8.99
N ARG A 68 -7.00 -8.07 -9.60
CA ARG A 68 -8.15 -8.69 -8.91
C ARG A 68 -7.78 -9.91 -8.07
N TRP A 69 -6.83 -10.72 -8.54
CA TRP A 69 -6.37 -11.91 -7.83
C TRP A 69 -5.64 -11.55 -6.54
N GLU A 70 -4.81 -10.53 -6.58
CA GLU A 70 -4.11 -10.02 -5.41
C GLU A 70 -5.08 -9.48 -4.37
N ILE A 71 -6.08 -8.70 -4.79
CA ILE A 71 -7.14 -8.19 -3.91
C ILE A 71 -7.88 -9.36 -3.24
N PHE A 72 -8.30 -10.33 -4.02
CA PHE A 72 -9.00 -11.53 -3.52
C PHE A 72 -8.15 -12.30 -2.51
N PHE A 73 -6.87 -12.49 -2.82
CA PHE A 73 -5.91 -13.17 -1.96
C PHE A 73 -5.76 -12.48 -0.61
N TYR A 74 -5.59 -11.16 -0.58
CA TYR A 74 -5.45 -10.41 0.68
C TYR A 74 -6.72 -10.42 1.52
N VAL A 75 -7.88 -10.26 0.91
CA VAL A 75 -9.16 -10.34 1.61
C VAL A 75 -9.35 -11.72 2.24
N TRP A 76 -8.99 -12.78 1.53
CA TRP A 76 -9.07 -14.14 2.01
C TRP A 76 -8.08 -14.41 3.15
N LEU A 77 -6.86 -13.89 3.02
CA LEU A 77 -5.82 -13.97 4.04
C LEU A 77 -6.25 -13.35 5.37
N VAL A 78 -6.89 -12.17 5.30
CA VAL A 78 -7.43 -11.49 6.49
C VAL A 78 -8.52 -12.33 7.16
N ARG A 79 -9.40 -12.94 6.40
CA ARG A 79 -10.47 -13.78 6.93
C ARG A 79 -9.96 -15.04 7.63
N LEU A 80 -8.85 -15.60 7.13
CA LEU A 80 -8.26 -16.82 7.68
C LEU A 80 -7.28 -16.57 8.83
N LEU A 81 -6.39 -15.61 8.68
CA LEU A 81 -5.21 -15.40 9.55
C LEU A 81 -5.25 -14.09 10.34
N GLY A 82 -6.26 -13.27 10.09
CA GLY A 82 -6.37 -11.96 10.70
C GLY A 82 -5.63 -10.85 9.95
N ILE A 83 -5.93 -9.61 10.34
CA ILE A 83 -5.45 -8.40 9.65
C ILE A 83 -3.94 -8.21 9.78
N THR A 84 -3.36 -8.60 10.91
CA THR A 84 -1.92 -8.43 11.20
C THR A 84 -1.05 -9.10 10.16
N PHE A 85 -1.39 -10.30 9.73
CA PHE A 85 -0.61 -11.05 8.75
C PHE A 85 -0.67 -10.39 7.36
N ALA A 86 -1.84 -9.96 6.94
CA ALA A 86 -2.02 -9.29 5.65
C ALA A 86 -1.30 -7.94 5.61
N VAL A 87 -1.39 -7.14 6.67
CA VAL A 87 -0.72 -5.85 6.81
C VAL A 87 0.80 -6.03 6.77
N ARG A 88 1.34 -7.02 7.46
CA ARG A 88 2.78 -7.32 7.43
C ARG A 88 3.28 -7.65 6.02
N ARG A 89 2.49 -8.39 5.25
CA ARG A 89 2.84 -8.74 3.87
C ARG A 89 2.77 -7.53 2.94
N LEU A 90 1.77 -6.66 3.11
CA LEU A 90 1.66 -5.39 2.36
C LEU A 90 2.85 -4.47 2.65
N GLU A 91 3.24 -4.35 3.91
CA GLU A 91 4.41 -3.57 4.34
C GLU A 91 5.69 -3.99 3.62
N LEU A 92 5.93 -5.29 3.47
CA LEU A 92 7.10 -5.81 2.73
C LEU A 92 7.08 -5.38 1.27
N GLY A 93 5.92 -5.38 0.62
CA GLY A 93 5.75 -4.92 -0.76
C GLY A 93 5.99 -3.43 -0.92
N GLU A 94 5.53 -2.61 0.04
CA GLU A 94 5.73 -1.15 0.03
C GLU A 94 7.20 -0.75 0.18
N LYS A 95 8.00 -1.51 0.93
CA LYS A 95 9.46 -1.29 1.00
C LYS A 95 10.14 -1.39 -0.35
N GLU A 96 9.77 -2.36 -1.15
CA GLU A 96 10.31 -2.51 -2.52
C GLU A 96 9.92 -1.32 -3.39
N THR A 97 8.67 -0.89 -3.35
CA THR A 97 8.16 0.25 -4.11
C THR A 97 8.87 1.55 -3.71
N THR A 98 9.02 1.81 -2.42
CA THR A 98 9.76 2.97 -1.90
C THR A 98 11.19 3.00 -2.39
N SER A 99 11.87 1.85 -2.39
CA SER A 99 13.24 1.73 -2.90
C SER A 99 13.34 2.09 -4.38
N VAL A 100 12.34 1.71 -5.18
CA VAL A 100 12.31 2.04 -6.61
C VAL A 100 12.04 3.53 -6.84
N TYR A 101 11.09 4.14 -6.14
CA TYR A 101 10.83 5.58 -6.26
C TYR A 101 12.06 6.42 -5.94
N SER A 102 12.86 6.04 -4.96
CA SER A 102 14.10 6.73 -4.60
C SER A 102 15.20 6.67 -5.67
N GLN A 103 15.11 5.73 -6.62
CA GLN A 103 16.04 5.62 -7.76
C GLN A 103 15.78 6.64 -8.87
N TYR A 104 14.63 7.34 -8.84
CA TYR A 104 14.25 8.33 -9.84
C TYR A 104 14.07 9.73 -9.21
N PRO A 105 15.17 10.34 -8.70
CA PRO A 105 15.09 11.63 -7.99
C PRO A 105 14.65 12.80 -8.87
N ASP A 106 14.77 12.67 -10.19
CA ASP A 106 14.37 13.69 -11.16
C ASP A 106 12.86 13.72 -11.45
N MET A 107 12.12 12.74 -10.96
CA MET A 107 10.66 12.70 -11.06
C MET A 107 10.06 13.49 -9.89
N GLU A 108 9.42 14.61 -10.22
CA GLU A 108 8.99 15.66 -9.27
C GLU A 108 8.20 15.13 -8.06
N HIS A 109 7.37 14.13 -8.22
CA HIS A 109 6.49 13.64 -7.15
C HIS A 109 6.97 12.33 -6.50
N PHE A 110 8.02 11.71 -7.00
CA PHE A 110 8.45 10.40 -6.50
C PHE A 110 9.06 10.48 -5.10
N ALA A 111 9.77 11.55 -4.79
CA ALA A 111 10.30 11.76 -3.44
C ALA A 111 9.19 11.90 -2.39
N GLU A 112 8.12 12.61 -2.73
CA GLU A 112 6.94 12.78 -1.90
C GLU A 112 6.20 11.45 -1.70
N MET A 113 6.01 10.69 -2.78
CA MET A 113 5.41 9.36 -2.71
C MET A 113 6.23 8.41 -1.84
N ALA A 114 7.55 8.44 -1.95
CA ALA A 114 8.45 7.65 -1.09
C ALA A 114 8.32 8.01 0.40
N GLN A 115 8.13 9.28 0.73
CA GLN A 115 7.84 9.70 2.10
C GLN A 115 6.50 9.20 2.61
N ASP A 116 5.46 9.24 1.78
CA ASP A 116 4.15 8.71 2.12
C ASP A 116 4.24 7.20 2.42
N GLU A 117 4.95 6.44 1.59
CA GLU A 117 5.17 5.01 1.81
C GLU A 117 5.88 4.73 3.14
N GLN A 118 6.89 5.50 3.48
CA GLN A 118 7.57 5.39 4.76
C GLN A 118 6.63 5.68 5.93
N HIS A 119 5.76 6.66 5.80
CA HIS A 119 4.72 6.98 6.78
C HIS A 119 3.70 5.84 6.93
N HIS A 120 3.29 5.23 5.83
CA HIS A 120 2.40 4.06 5.84
C HIS A 120 3.04 2.91 6.62
N GLU A 121 4.31 2.61 6.35
CA GLU A 121 5.06 1.57 7.06
C GLU A 121 5.06 1.81 8.58
N GLU A 122 5.37 3.03 9.02
CA GLU A 122 5.39 3.38 10.44
C GLU A 122 4.02 3.20 11.09
N LYS A 123 2.95 3.60 10.41
CA LYS A 123 1.57 3.44 10.90
C LYS A 123 1.15 1.97 11.00
N LEU A 124 1.50 1.17 9.98
CA LEU A 124 1.19 -0.26 9.96
C LEU A 124 1.95 -1.03 11.04
N ILE A 125 3.21 -0.69 11.28
CA ILE A 125 4.01 -1.25 12.39
C ILE A 125 3.37 -0.92 13.74
N GLY A 126 2.88 0.31 13.92
CA GLY A 126 2.17 0.73 15.13
C GLY A 126 0.92 -0.12 15.39
N MET A 127 0.12 -0.40 14.37
CA MET A 127 -1.06 -1.26 14.46
C MET A 127 -0.70 -2.68 14.93
N ILE A 128 0.33 -3.29 14.36
CA ILE A 128 0.80 -4.64 14.72
C ILE A 128 1.27 -4.69 16.18
N SER A 129 1.98 -3.67 16.63
CA SER A 129 2.50 -3.59 17.99
C SER A 129 1.38 -3.48 19.04
N GLU A 130 0.34 -2.70 18.75
CA GLU A 130 -0.84 -2.57 19.61
C GLU A 130 -1.60 -3.90 19.74
N GLU A 131 -1.85 -4.58 18.64
CA GLU A 131 -2.50 -5.89 18.61
C GLU A 131 -1.75 -6.94 19.44
N ARG A 132 -0.43 -6.94 19.38
CA ARG A 132 0.43 -7.80 20.20
C ARG A 132 0.28 -7.52 21.69
N LEU A 133 0.24 -6.25 22.08
CA LEU A 133 0.07 -5.84 23.47
C LEU A 133 -1.30 -6.23 24.01
N GLU A 134 -2.36 -6.07 23.23
CA GLU A 134 -3.71 -6.52 23.60
C GLU A 134 -3.77 -8.03 23.78
N TYR A 135 -3.17 -8.79 22.85
CA TYR A 135 -3.11 -10.24 22.97
C TYR A 135 -2.34 -10.69 24.22
N MET A 136 -1.20 -10.10 24.51
CA MET A 136 -0.42 -10.38 25.71
C MET A 136 -1.19 -10.01 26.98
N GLY A 137 -1.89 -8.89 26.97
CA GLY A 137 -2.75 -8.48 28.11
C GLY A 137 -3.89 -9.45 28.37
N SER A 138 -4.47 -10.03 27.34
CA SER A 138 -5.55 -11.03 27.47
C SER A 138 -5.07 -12.40 27.95
N VAL A 139 -3.78 -12.72 27.78
CA VAL A 139 -3.18 -13.96 28.24
C VAL A 139 -2.74 -13.88 29.70
N VAL A 140 -2.46 -12.69 30.21
CA VAL A 140 -2.00 -12.45 31.59
C VAL A 140 -3.17 -12.26 32.57
N LEU A 141 -4.35 -11.96 32.09
CA LEU A 141 -5.59 -11.83 32.86
C LEU A 141 -6.35 -13.15 32.92
#